data_0e756b0c155abd777098334be355c90c
#
_entry.id   0e756b0c155abd777098334be355c90c
#
_cell.length_a   1.000
_cell.length_b   1.000
_cell.length_c   1.000
_cell.angle_alpha   90.00
_cell.angle_beta   90.00
_cell.angle_gamma   90.00
#
_symmetry.space_group_name_H-M   'P 1'
#
loop_
_entity.id
_entity.type
_entity.pdbx_description
1 polymer ?
#
loop_
_entity_poly.entity_id
_entity_poly.type
_entity_poly.pdbx_seq_one_letter_code
_entity_poly.pdbx_strand_id
1 'polypeptide(L)'
;MGTEADDFDDVLSRARAGDETAFLRLWDHLHPRLLRYLRVLGCDEADDVASETWLQAIRDLSRFSGGADDFRGWLFGIGRHRAIDASRARMRSRRRLLTAALSSTSAPVAEPSPVEDEVLDGLSTRQAVAVVAGLSPDQAEVVALRIIAGLDTAAVADMLGKSPGAVRIALHRGLRTLSADPRVLALEEVDQ
;
A
#
# COMPACT_ATOMS: atom_id res chain seq x y z
N MET A 1 -8.29 23.19 11.70
CA MET A 1 -8.13 21.92 10.93
C MET A 1 -7.99 22.18 9.43
N GLY A 2 -7.51 23.35 9.01
CA GLY A 2 -7.25 23.75 7.61
C GLY A 2 -5.76 23.79 7.23
N THR A 3 -4.87 23.79 8.19
CA THR A 3 -3.46 24.15 7.99
C THR A 3 -2.61 23.03 7.33
N GLU A 4 -2.89 21.76 7.57
CA GLU A 4 -2.08 20.65 7.01
C GLU A 4 -2.46 20.32 5.56
N ALA A 5 -3.74 20.44 5.20
CA ALA A 5 -4.18 20.21 3.82
C ALA A 5 -3.74 21.33 2.89
N ASP A 6 -3.84 22.60 3.33
CA ASP A 6 -3.37 23.77 2.57
C ASP A 6 -1.84 23.72 2.36
N ASP A 7 -1.07 23.24 3.36
CA ASP A 7 0.37 23.04 3.23
C ASP A 7 0.71 21.94 2.21
N PHE A 8 -0.06 20.85 2.16
CA PHE A 8 0.19 19.76 1.23
C PHE A 8 -0.14 20.13 -0.24
N ASP A 9 -1.18 20.93 -0.48
CA ASP A 9 -1.50 21.43 -1.82
C ASP A 9 -0.43 22.40 -2.34
N ASP A 10 0.15 23.26 -1.48
CA ASP A 10 1.30 24.10 -1.84
C ASP A 10 2.52 23.25 -2.18
N VAL A 11 2.84 22.25 -1.34
CA VAL A 11 3.95 21.32 -1.58
C VAL A 11 3.77 20.58 -2.90
N LEU A 12 2.57 20.09 -3.21
CA LEU A 12 2.27 19.44 -4.47
C LEU A 12 2.44 20.38 -5.67
N SER A 13 1.95 21.61 -5.55
CA SER A 13 2.09 22.62 -6.61
C SER A 13 3.55 22.92 -6.92
N ARG A 14 4.38 23.08 -5.91
CA ARG A 14 5.82 23.32 -6.05
C ARG A 14 6.55 22.12 -6.62
N ALA A 15 6.23 20.92 -6.17
CA ALA A 15 6.79 19.68 -6.73
C ALA A 15 6.47 19.53 -8.22
N ARG A 16 5.25 19.89 -8.65
CA ARG A 16 4.84 19.92 -10.07
C ARG A 16 5.63 20.94 -10.88
N ALA A 17 6.04 22.04 -10.25
CA ALA A 17 6.90 23.06 -10.86
C ALA A 17 8.39 22.66 -10.89
N GLY A 18 8.77 21.50 -10.37
CA GLY A 18 10.15 20.99 -10.38
C GLY A 18 10.95 21.30 -9.11
N ASP A 19 10.30 21.71 -8.01
CA ASP A 19 10.97 21.91 -6.73
C ASP A 19 11.30 20.56 -6.09
N GLU A 20 12.58 20.19 -6.08
CA GLU A 20 13.07 18.92 -5.52
C GLU A 20 12.78 18.81 -4.02
N THR A 21 12.88 19.91 -3.26
CA THR A 21 12.61 19.90 -1.82
C THR A 21 11.14 19.63 -1.54
N ALA A 22 10.24 20.20 -2.32
CA ALA A 22 8.83 19.92 -2.23
C ALA A 22 8.53 18.46 -2.62
N PHE A 23 9.19 17.94 -3.67
CA PHE A 23 9.05 16.53 -4.03
C PHE A 23 9.52 15.59 -2.93
N LEU A 24 10.66 15.85 -2.29
CA LEU A 24 11.15 15.05 -1.16
C LEU A 24 10.16 15.02 0.01
N ARG A 25 9.48 16.14 0.30
CA ARG A 25 8.41 16.15 1.32
C ARG A 25 7.23 15.25 0.96
N LEU A 26 6.80 15.22 -0.33
CA LEU A 26 5.78 14.28 -0.78
C LEU A 26 6.25 12.84 -0.61
N TRP A 27 7.50 12.56 -0.98
CA TRP A 27 8.11 11.24 -0.84
C TRP A 27 8.14 10.80 0.63
N ASP A 28 8.73 11.58 1.51
CA ASP A 28 8.87 11.25 2.93
C ASP A 28 7.51 10.97 3.59
N HIS A 29 6.49 11.71 3.18
CA HIS A 29 5.15 11.54 3.72
C HIS A 29 4.41 10.32 3.16
N LEU A 30 4.52 10.04 1.87
CA LEU A 30 3.70 9.04 1.19
C LEU A 30 4.41 7.70 0.97
N HIS A 31 5.74 7.67 0.80
CA HIS A 31 6.47 6.44 0.53
C HIS A 31 6.32 5.37 1.62
N PRO A 32 6.46 5.69 2.93
CA PRO A 32 6.26 4.69 3.98
C PRO A 32 4.81 4.15 4.01
N ARG A 33 3.84 4.99 3.68
CA ARG A 33 2.43 4.59 3.61
C ARG A 33 2.17 3.69 2.41
N LEU A 34 2.76 4.01 1.26
CA LEU A 34 2.69 3.20 0.05
C LEU A 34 3.29 1.81 0.28
N LEU A 35 4.47 1.71 0.90
CA LEU A 35 5.09 0.45 1.25
C LEU A 35 4.21 -0.41 2.16
N ARG A 36 3.67 0.18 3.22
CA ARG A 36 2.75 -0.53 4.12
C ARG A 36 1.51 -1.06 3.38
N TYR A 37 0.93 -0.24 2.51
CA TYR A 37 -0.21 -0.63 1.69
C TYR A 37 0.14 -1.82 0.78
N LEU A 38 1.25 -1.76 0.06
CA LEU A 38 1.69 -2.83 -0.83
C LEU A 38 1.95 -4.14 -0.08
N ARG A 39 2.53 -4.05 1.13
CA ARG A 39 2.74 -5.22 2.01
C ARG A 39 1.42 -5.82 2.50
N VAL A 40 0.41 -5.00 2.80
CA VAL A 40 -0.95 -5.48 3.13
C VAL A 40 -1.58 -6.24 1.95
N LEU A 41 -1.30 -5.81 0.71
CA LEU A 41 -1.74 -6.53 -0.49
C LEU A 41 -1.00 -7.86 -0.75
N GLY A 42 -0.04 -8.22 0.10
CA GLY A 42 0.78 -9.42 -0.09
C GLY A 42 1.78 -9.28 -1.24
N CYS A 43 2.25 -8.07 -1.50
CA CYS A 43 3.30 -7.82 -2.49
C CYS A 43 4.66 -8.15 -1.88
N ASP A 44 5.30 -9.28 -2.30
CA ASP A 44 6.61 -9.69 -1.80
C ASP A 44 7.73 -8.76 -2.28
N GLU A 45 7.55 -8.09 -3.43
CA GLU A 45 8.47 -7.12 -4.02
C GLU A 45 7.96 -5.69 -3.79
N ALA A 46 7.47 -5.38 -2.56
CA ALA A 46 6.82 -4.11 -2.26
C ALA A 46 7.73 -2.90 -2.52
N ASP A 47 9.03 -3.03 -2.24
CA ASP A 47 10.02 -1.96 -2.41
C ASP A 47 10.26 -1.66 -3.89
N ASP A 48 10.38 -2.69 -4.73
CA ASP A 48 10.53 -2.53 -6.18
C ASP A 48 9.25 -1.93 -6.80
N VAL A 49 8.08 -2.43 -6.40
CA VAL A 49 6.79 -1.90 -6.87
C VAL A 49 6.58 -0.46 -6.43
N ALA A 50 7.00 -0.09 -5.21
CA ALA A 50 6.94 1.29 -4.74
C ALA A 50 7.88 2.19 -5.56
N SER A 51 9.12 1.75 -5.81
CA SER A 51 10.10 2.46 -6.63
C SER A 51 9.58 2.71 -8.03
N GLU A 52 9.04 1.69 -8.69
CA GLU A 52 8.43 1.83 -10.01
C GLU A 52 7.20 2.73 -10.01
N THR A 53 6.40 2.71 -8.93
CA THR A 53 5.24 3.60 -8.75
C THR A 53 5.70 5.06 -8.73
N TRP A 54 6.74 5.37 -7.96
CA TRP A 54 7.31 6.71 -7.91
C TRP A 54 7.95 7.14 -9.22
N LEU A 55 8.67 6.25 -9.91
CA LEU A 55 9.22 6.54 -11.24
C LEU A 55 8.12 6.90 -12.24
N GLN A 56 6.98 6.26 -12.18
CA GLN A 56 5.83 6.64 -13.01
C GLN A 56 5.24 7.97 -12.54
N ALA A 57 5.06 8.15 -11.22
CA ALA A 57 4.52 9.39 -10.67
C ALA A 57 5.37 10.60 -11.07
N ILE A 58 6.71 10.50 -10.98
CA ILE A 58 7.62 11.57 -11.40
C ILE A 58 7.45 11.91 -12.88
N ARG A 59 7.39 10.92 -13.75
CA ARG A 59 7.22 11.14 -15.21
C ARG A 59 5.93 11.87 -15.55
N ASP A 60 4.87 11.58 -14.81
CA ASP A 60 3.53 12.07 -15.12
C ASP A 60 3.11 13.26 -14.23
N LEU A 61 3.93 13.65 -13.23
CA LEU A 61 3.63 14.67 -12.24
C LEU A 61 3.29 16.03 -12.86
N SER A 62 4.02 16.45 -13.90
CA SER A 62 3.78 17.71 -14.57
C SER A 62 2.44 17.77 -15.32
N ARG A 63 1.87 16.60 -15.66
CA ARG A 63 0.56 16.46 -16.32
C ARG A 63 -0.57 16.21 -15.35
N PHE A 64 -0.23 15.87 -14.11
CA PHE A 64 -1.24 15.61 -13.07
C PHE A 64 -2.03 16.89 -12.79
N SER A 65 -3.35 16.78 -12.72
CA SER A 65 -4.27 17.84 -12.32
C SER A 65 -5.13 17.36 -11.17
N GLY A 66 -5.23 18.15 -10.11
CA GLY A 66 -5.96 17.81 -8.89
C GLY A 66 -5.23 18.31 -7.65
N GLY A 67 -5.88 18.19 -6.51
CA GLY A 67 -5.35 18.55 -5.20
C GLY A 67 -4.62 17.40 -4.52
N ALA A 68 -4.28 17.61 -3.26
CA ALA A 68 -3.55 16.67 -2.42
C ALA A 68 -4.23 15.30 -2.27
N ASP A 69 -5.54 15.29 -2.12
CA ASP A 69 -6.33 14.07 -1.98
C ASP A 69 -6.39 13.29 -3.29
N ASP A 70 -6.55 14.00 -4.42
CA ASP A 70 -6.51 13.40 -5.76
C ASP A 70 -5.15 12.80 -6.04
N PHE A 71 -4.06 13.48 -5.63
CA PHE A 71 -2.70 12.97 -5.80
C PHE A 71 -2.46 11.69 -5.01
N ARG A 72 -2.93 11.63 -3.76
CA ARG A 72 -2.87 10.40 -2.97
C ARG A 72 -3.62 9.26 -3.66
N GLY A 73 -4.87 9.50 -4.06
CA GLY A 73 -5.66 8.52 -4.79
C GLY A 73 -4.96 8.03 -6.06
N TRP A 74 -4.41 8.94 -6.84
CA TRP A 74 -3.68 8.64 -8.07
C TRP A 74 -2.42 7.82 -7.82
N LEU A 75 -1.56 8.21 -6.84
CA LEU A 75 -0.33 7.51 -6.49
C LEU A 75 -0.62 6.07 -6.02
N PHE A 76 -1.57 5.91 -5.10
CA PHE A 76 -1.95 4.59 -4.59
C PHE A 76 -2.65 3.74 -5.66
N GLY A 77 -3.36 4.35 -6.60
CA GLY A 77 -3.91 3.70 -7.78
C GLY A 77 -2.83 3.11 -8.68
N ILE A 78 -1.76 3.85 -8.96
CA ILE A 78 -0.58 3.34 -9.71
C ILE A 78 0.02 2.15 -8.97
N GLY A 79 0.30 2.29 -7.66
CA GLY A 79 0.88 1.22 -6.84
C GLY A 79 0.02 -0.04 -6.83
N ARG A 80 -1.29 0.12 -6.70
CA ARG A 80 -2.27 -0.97 -6.77
C ARG A 80 -2.20 -1.74 -8.08
N HIS A 81 -2.23 -1.04 -9.21
CA HIS A 81 -2.17 -1.67 -10.53
C HIS A 81 -0.87 -2.45 -10.70
N ARG A 82 0.27 -1.87 -10.32
CA ARG A 82 1.58 -2.54 -10.38
C ARG A 82 1.65 -3.77 -9.49
N ALA A 83 1.14 -3.71 -8.25
CA ALA A 83 1.09 -4.86 -7.35
C ALA A 83 0.25 -6.01 -7.93
N ILE A 84 -0.89 -5.70 -8.53
CA ILE A 84 -1.74 -6.69 -9.20
C ILE A 84 -1.00 -7.32 -10.39
N ASP A 85 -0.31 -6.53 -11.19
CA ASP A 85 0.43 -7.03 -12.36
C ASP A 85 1.64 -7.87 -11.95
N ALA A 86 2.38 -7.46 -10.91
CA ALA A 86 3.48 -8.25 -10.33
C ALA A 86 2.96 -9.61 -9.80
N SER A 87 1.87 -9.62 -9.05
CA SER A 87 1.22 -10.84 -8.56
C SER A 87 0.82 -11.77 -9.72
N ARG A 88 0.19 -11.23 -10.76
CA ARG A 88 -0.21 -12.00 -11.96
C ARG A 88 1.01 -12.56 -12.69
N ALA A 89 2.09 -11.79 -12.82
CA ALA A 89 3.34 -12.22 -13.45
C ALA A 89 3.97 -13.39 -12.67
N ARG A 90 4.03 -13.28 -11.34
CA ARG A 90 4.54 -14.33 -10.44
C ARG A 90 3.74 -15.61 -10.55
N MET A 91 2.39 -15.52 -10.53
CA MET A 91 1.55 -16.70 -10.69
C MET A 91 1.77 -17.39 -12.05
N ARG A 92 1.96 -16.63 -13.12
CA ARG A 92 2.30 -17.20 -14.45
C ARG A 92 3.65 -17.89 -14.44
N SER A 93 4.68 -17.29 -13.83
CA SER A 93 6.02 -17.89 -13.70
C SER A 93 5.97 -19.16 -12.87
N ARG A 94 5.32 -19.13 -11.71
CA ARG A 94 5.17 -20.32 -10.85
C ARG A 94 4.45 -21.46 -11.58
N ARG A 95 3.39 -21.15 -12.34
CA ARG A 95 2.68 -22.16 -13.14
C ARG A 95 3.58 -22.76 -14.22
N ARG A 96 4.40 -21.95 -14.92
CA ARG A 96 5.37 -22.44 -15.91
C ARG A 96 6.42 -23.35 -15.28
N LEU A 97 6.96 -22.96 -14.12
CA LEU A 97 7.94 -23.77 -13.38
C LEU A 97 7.35 -25.10 -12.92
N LEU A 98 6.12 -25.12 -12.40
CA LEU A 98 5.42 -26.36 -12.03
C LEU A 98 5.17 -27.25 -13.24
N THR A 99 4.79 -26.70 -14.40
CA THR A 99 4.61 -27.47 -15.62
C THR A 99 5.95 -28.04 -16.11
N ALA A 100 7.04 -27.26 -16.06
CA ALA A 100 8.38 -27.72 -16.41
C ALA A 100 8.90 -28.78 -15.42
N ALA A 101 8.66 -28.61 -14.11
CA ALA A 101 9.04 -29.59 -13.08
C ALA A 101 8.30 -30.94 -13.20
N LEU A 102 7.06 -30.91 -13.68
CA LEU A 102 6.34 -32.14 -13.99
C LEU A 102 6.90 -32.87 -15.23
N SER A 103 7.70 -32.17 -16.04
CA SER A 103 8.38 -32.72 -17.23
C SER A 103 9.85 -33.05 -16.99
N SER A 104 10.42 -32.71 -15.86
CA SER A 104 11.83 -32.96 -15.50
C SER A 104 11.96 -33.19 -13.99
N THR A 105 12.55 -34.34 -13.66
CA THR A 105 12.88 -34.70 -12.28
C THR A 105 13.99 -33.78 -11.77
N SER A 106 13.69 -32.98 -10.74
CA SER A 106 14.64 -32.19 -9.93
C SER A 106 14.86 -30.73 -10.33
N ALA A 107 14.29 -29.83 -9.53
CA ALA A 107 14.89 -28.50 -9.27
C ALA A 107 14.48 -28.04 -7.85
N PRO A 108 15.39 -27.45 -7.06
CA PRO A 108 15.09 -26.97 -5.71
C PRO A 108 14.26 -25.67 -5.80
N VAL A 109 13.23 -25.62 -4.97
CA VAL A 109 12.42 -24.42 -4.73
C VAL A 109 13.27 -23.49 -3.85
N ALA A 110 13.63 -22.33 -4.36
CA ALA A 110 14.22 -21.28 -3.55
C ALA A 110 13.19 -20.72 -2.59
N GLU A 111 13.48 -20.78 -1.29
CA GLU A 111 12.68 -20.11 -0.25
C GLU A 111 12.96 -18.62 -0.30
N PRO A 112 11.93 -17.76 -0.08
CA PRO A 112 12.13 -16.32 0.02
C PRO A 112 12.95 -16.00 1.26
N SER A 113 14.09 -15.31 1.07
CA SER A 113 14.91 -14.80 2.15
C SER A 113 14.24 -13.58 2.79
N PRO A 114 14.12 -13.50 4.13
CA PRO A 114 13.65 -12.29 4.77
C PRO A 114 14.71 -11.20 4.63
N VAL A 115 14.33 -10.10 4.00
CA VAL A 115 15.14 -8.88 3.98
C VAL A 115 15.09 -8.29 5.38
N GLU A 116 16.26 -8.16 6.00
CA GLU A 116 16.45 -7.49 7.28
C GLU A 116 16.29 -5.97 7.06
N ASP A 117 15.14 -5.43 7.45
CA ASP A 117 14.88 -3.99 7.45
C ASP A 117 14.97 -3.39 8.85
N GLU A 118 15.62 -2.26 8.89
CA GLU A 118 15.97 -1.39 10.01
C GLU A 118 14.99 -1.32 11.20
N VAL A 119 15.52 -1.59 12.26
CA VAL A 119 15.55 -1.45 13.71
C VAL A 119 14.56 -0.44 14.35
N LEU A 120 13.75 -0.97 15.28
CA LEU A 120 12.92 -0.42 16.37
C LEU A 120 11.53 0.14 16.02
N ASP A 121 11.35 1.05 15.07
CA ASP A 121 10.01 1.44 14.58
C ASP A 121 9.41 0.34 13.64
N GLY A 122 10.26 -0.54 13.13
CA GLY A 122 9.91 -1.59 12.19
C GLY A 122 9.06 -2.73 12.77
N LEU A 123 9.26 -3.13 14.03
CA LEU A 123 8.57 -4.29 14.62
C LEU A 123 7.08 -4.00 14.82
N SER A 124 6.74 -2.86 15.42
CA SER A 124 5.34 -2.44 15.60
C SER A 124 4.62 -2.23 14.26
N THR A 125 5.30 -1.61 13.29
CA THR A 125 4.74 -1.40 11.94
C THR A 125 4.56 -2.72 11.18
N ARG A 126 5.52 -3.65 11.25
CA ARG A 126 5.40 -4.99 10.64
C ARG A 126 4.26 -5.80 11.25
N GLN A 127 4.13 -5.74 12.58
CA GLN A 127 3.02 -6.40 13.28
C GLN A 127 1.67 -5.82 12.86
N ALA A 128 1.53 -4.50 12.81
CA ALA A 128 0.32 -3.84 12.35
C ALA A 128 -0.06 -4.22 10.92
N VAL A 129 0.92 -4.23 10.00
CA VAL A 129 0.71 -4.70 8.61
C VAL A 129 0.27 -6.15 8.57
N ALA A 130 0.91 -7.05 9.35
CA ALA A 130 0.56 -8.46 9.41
C ALA A 130 -0.85 -8.70 9.98
N VAL A 131 -1.27 -7.88 10.95
CA VAL A 131 -2.63 -7.97 11.51
C VAL A 131 -3.66 -7.55 10.46
N VAL A 132 -3.44 -6.45 9.76
CA VAL A 132 -4.34 -5.98 8.68
C VAL A 132 -4.36 -6.98 7.52
N ALA A 133 -3.21 -7.53 7.12
CA ALA A 133 -3.11 -8.55 6.07
C ALA A 133 -3.82 -9.87 6.43
N GLY A 134 -4.08 -10.12 7.73
CA GLY A 134 -4.85 -11.27 8.22
C GLY A 134 -6.37 -11.15 8.01
N LEU A 135 -6.88 -9.98 7.64
CA LEU A 135 -8.28 -9.80 7.29
C LEU A 135 -8.61 -10.50 5.95
N SER A 136 -9.91 -10.63 5.63
CA SER A 136 -10.26 -11.02 4.26
C SER A 136 -9.69 -10.00 3.25
N PRO A 137 -9.28 -10.41 2.04
CA PRO A 137 -8.61 -9.52 1.08
C PRO A 137 -9.37 -8.21 0.85
N ASP A 138 -10.68 -8.27 0.76
CA ASP A 138 -11.57 -7.13 0.57
C ASP A 138 -11.55 -6.15 1.76
N GLN A 139 -11.56 -6.69 2.97
CA GLN A 139 -11.49 -5.87 4.19
C GLN A 139 -10.08 -5.28 4.38
N ALA A 140 -9.04 -6.08 4.16
CA ALA A 140 -7.65 -5.64 4.26
C ALA A 140 -7.36 -4.46 3.33
N GLU A 141 -7.78 -4.57 2.07
CA GLU A 141 -7.57 -3.52 1.08
C GLU A 141 -8.34 -2.24 1.43
N VAL A 142 -9.60 -2.35 1.82
CA VAL A 142 -10.41 -1.19 2.23
C VAL A 142 -9.83 -0.53 3.48
N VAL A 143 -9.44 -1.30 4.50
CA VAL A 143 -8.82 -0.77 5.72
C VAL A 143 -7.51 -0.07 5.39
N ALA A 144 -6.65 -0.68 4.57
CA ALA A 144 -5.37 -0.11 4.19
C ALA A 144 -5.54 1.21 3.41
N LEU A 145 -6.45 1.28 2.44
CA LEU A 145 -6.72 2.50 1.68
C LEU A 145 -7.31 3.61 2.56
N ARG A 146 -8.21 3.25 3.51
CA ARG A 146 -8.84 4.23 4.40
C ARG A 146 -7.90 4.75 5.50
N ILE A 147 -7.12 3.85 6.12
CA ILE A 147 -6.33 4.18 7.33
C ILE A 147 -4.87 4.47 6.96
N ILE A 148 -4.23 3.63 6.13
CA ILE A 148 -2.81 3.81 5.78
C ILE A 148 -2.66 4.88 4.70
N ALA A 149 -3.41 4.80 3.61
CA ALA A 149 -3.35 5.77 2.53
C ALA A 149 -4.08 7.08 2.86
N GLY A 150 -5.03 7.07 3.79
CA GLY A 150 -5.82 8.24 4.18
C GLY A 150 -6.84 8.69 3.13
N LEU A 151 -7.24 7.80 2.21
CA LEU A 151 -8.22 8.12 1.17
C LEU A 151 -9.63 8.20 1.76
N ASP A 152 -10.47 9.05 1.20
CA ASP A 152 -11.87 9.11 1.59
C ASP A 152 -12.69 7.92 1.04
N THR A 153 -13.94 7.81 1.47
CA THR A 153 -14.80 6.68 1.07
C THR A 153 -15.14 6.69 -0.42
N ALA A 154 -15.24 7.87 -1.04
CA ALA A 154 -15.56 7.99 -2.45
C ALA A 154 -14.37 7.56 -3.31
N ALA A 155 -13.17 8.07 -3.01
CA ALA A 155 -11.94 7.69 -3.70
C ALA A 155 -11.67 6.18 -3.62
N VAL A 156 -11.88 5.56 -2.43
CA VAL A 156 -11.75 4.10 -2.27
C VAL A 156 -12.81 3.36 -3.08
N ALA A 157 -14.05 3.85 -3.10
CA ALA A 157 -15.13 3.24 -3.87
C ALA A 157 -14.82 3.25 -5.37
N ASP A 158 -14.38 4.38 -5.89
CA ASP A 158 -13.99 4.54 -7.30
C ASP A 158 -12.79 3.65 -7.65
N MET A 159 -11.74 3.65 -6.82
CA MET A 159 -10.55 2.83 -7.03
C MET A 159 -10.84 1.33 -7.06
N LEU A 160 -11.76 0.86 -6.22
CA LEU A 160 -12.10 -0.56 -6.09
C LEU A 160 -13.28 -0.98 -6.96
N GLY A 161 -13.94 -0.06 -7.66
CA GLY A 161 -15.16 -0.32 -8.41
C GLY A 161 -16.32 -0.76 -7.52
N LYS A 162 -16.43 -0.20 -6.31
CA LYS A 162 -17.45 -0.53 -5.30
C LYS A 162 -18.40 0.63 -5.05
N SER A 163 -19.54 0.35 -4.41
CA SER A 163 -20.37 1.42 -3.89
C SER A 163 -19.79 1.99 -2.58
N PRO A 164 -19.98 3.29 -2.28
CA PRO A 164 -19.57 3.87 -1.00
C PRO A 164 -20.17 3.15 0.22
N GLY A 165 -21.36 2.58 0.09
CA GLY A 165 -22.00 1.76 1.12
C GLY A 165 -21.22 0.46 1.37
N ALA A 166 -20.79 -0.22 0.31
CA ALA A 166 -19.99 -1.44 0.42
C ALA A 166 -18.63 -1.17 1.09
N VAL A 167 -17.98 -0.04 0.76
CA VAL A 167 -16.72 0.40 1.40
C VAL A 167 -16.93 0.63 2.90
N ARG A 168 -18.00 1.34 3.31
CA ARG A 168 -18.28 1.57 4.75
C ARG A 168 -18.52 0.26 5.50
N ILE A 169 -19.24 -0.69 4.90
CA ILE A 169 -19.51 -2.00 5.52
C ILE A 169 -18.22 -2.80 5.64
N ALA A 170 -17.39 -2.85 4.59
CA ALA A 170 -16.11 -3.56 4.62
C ALA A 170 -15.15 -2.95 5.67
N LEU A 171 -15.06 -1.61 5.72
CA LEU A 171 -14.28 -0.91 6.74
C LEU A 171 -14.76 -1.26 8.15
N HIS A 172 -16.06 -1.12 8.42
CA HIS A 172 -16.62 -1.42 9.74
C HIS A 172 -16.34 -2.87 10.17
N ARG A 173 -16.54 -3.83 9.27
CA ARG A 173 -16.27 -5.24 9.56
C ARG A 173 -14.77 -5.49 9.79
N GLY A 174 -13.91 -4.90 8.97
CA GLY A 174 -12.46 -5.00 9.12
C GLY A 174 -12.01 -4.45 10.48
N LEU A 175 -12.42 -3.24 10.83
CA LEU A 175 -12.08 -2.61 12.11
C LEU A 175 -12.59 -3.42 13.31
N ARG A 176 -13.81 -3.97 13.22
CA ARG A 176 -14.36 -4.83 14.27
C ARG A 176 -13.56 -6.12 14.43
N THR A 177 -13.08 -6.71 13.33
CA THR A 177 -12.23 -7.92 13.39
C THR A 177 -10.88 -7.57 14.01
N LEU A 178 -10.28 -6.42 13.67
CA LEU A 178 -9.02 -5.95 14.23
C LEU A 178 -9.12 -5.68 15.73
N SER A 179 -10.19 -5.01 16.18
CA SER A 179 -10.39 -4.71 17.61
C SER A 179 -10.58 -5.96 18.48
N ALA A 180 -10.91 -7.10 17.88
CA ALA A 180 -11.04 -8.38 18.57
C ALA A 180 -9.78 -9.27 18.43
N ASP A 181 -8.76 -8.81 17.69
CA ASP A 181 -7.52 -9.58 17.47
C ASP A 181 -6.62 -9.50 18.71
N PRO A 182 -6.23 -10.63 19.32
CA PRO A 182 -5.36 -10.63 20.50
C PRO A 182 -4.03 -9.92 20.30
N ARG A 183 -3.51 -9.88 19.05
CA ARG A 183 -2.27 -9.18 18.71
C ARG A 183 -2.42 -7.67 18.80
N VAL A 184 -3.60 -7.13 18.53
CA VAL A 184 -3.90 -5.69 18.68
C VAL A 184 -4.04 -5.35 20.14
N LEU A 185 -4.76 -6.18 20.92
CA LEU A 185 -4.94 -5.99 22.36
C LEU A 185 -3.60 -6.02 23.11
N ALA A 186 -2.67 -6.89 22.71
CA ALA A 186 -1.34 -6.95 23.31
C ALA A 186 -0.48 -5.69 23.02
N LEU A 187 -0.73 -4.98 21.91
CA LEU A 187 -0.03 -3.72 21.61
C LEU A 187 -0.52 -2.57 22.48
N GLU A 188 -1.79 -2.55 22.88
CA GLU A 188 -2.35 -1.52 23.77
C GLU A 188 -1.85 -1.67 25.21
N GLU A 189 -1.47 -2.89 25.67
CA GLU A 189 -0.93 -3.13 27.00
C GLU A 189 0.54 -2.70 27.15
N VAL A 190 1.30 -2.57 26.08
CA VAL A 190 2.72 -2.17 26.09
C VAL A 190 2.88 -0.64 26.18
N ASP A 191 1.84 0.11 25.82
CA ASP A 191 1.86 1.60 25.77
C ASP A 191 1.29 2.26 27.05
N GLN A 192 0.99 1.47 28.10
CA GLN A 192 0.55 1.92 29.43
C GLN A 192 1.65 1.73 30.49
#